data_8d3e24e4d791c27f80866ea87a0e3c5c
#
_entry.id   8d3e24e4d791c27f80866ea87a0e3c5c
#
_cell.length_a   1.000
_cell.length_b   1.000
_cell.length_c   1.000
_cell.angle_alpha   90.00
_cell.angle_beta   90.00
_cell.angle_gamma   90.00
#
_symmetry.space_group_name_H-M   'P 1'
#
loop_
_entity.id
_entity.type
_entity.pdbx_description
1 polymer ?
#
loop_
_entity_poly.entity_id
_entity_poly.type
_entity_poly.pdbx_seq_one_letter_code
_entity_poly.pdbx_strand_id
1 'polypeptide(L)'
;MASPTLPFVTISQQFKEKMDSDKAMDTQFGFHNGLDKPPTSACPGPNFLASKFYQLSPPEDLTLALTLVRHVCFFNDEESIKAVALTKEKYGTVPQVYIVCGKDNILKQDFQRWIVENSPPNEVKLIPDSDHMIMFSKPKELCSCLEEIAEKYT
;
A
#
# COMPACT_ATOMS: atom_id res chain seq x y z
N MET A 1 22.03 -8.84 -12.30
CA MET A 1 22.27 -8.46 -10.90
C MET A 1 20.91 -8.06 -10.34
N ALA A 2 20.38 -8.81 -9.35
CA ALA A 2 19.14 -8.44 -8.69
C ALA A 2 19.32 -7.08 -8.03
N SER A 3 18.48 -6.11 -8.38
CA SER A 3 18.44 -4.80 -7.73
C SER A 3 18.15 -5.00 -6.24
N PRO A 4 18.79 -4.28 -5.33
CA PRO A 4 18.38 -4.30 -3.94
C PRO A 4 16.91 -3.85 -3.87
N THR A 5 16.13 -4.54 -3.04
CA THR A 5 14.73 -4.18 -2.73
C THR A 5 14.60 -2.66 -2.65
N LEU A 6 13.67 -2.11 -3.42
CA LEU A 6 13.39 -0.68 -3.41
C LEU A 6 13.19 -0.25 -1.95
N PRO A 7 13.94 0.72 -1.44
CA PRO A 7 13.70 1.23 -0.10
C PRO A 7 12.26 1.74 -0.02
N PHE A 8 11.55 1.44 1.05
CA PHE A 8 10.21 1.98 1.35
C PHE A 8 10.12 3.50 1.08
N VAL A 9 11.22 4.21 1.31
CA VAL A 9 11.40 5.64 1.03
C VAL A 9 11.19 5.96 -0.44
N THR A 10 11.76 5.19 -1.37
CA THR A 10 11.63 5.44 -2.80
C THR A 10 10.19 5.23 -3.25
N ILE A 11 9.52 4.19 -2.74
CA ILE A 11 8.10 3.94 -3.03
C ILE A 11 7.24 5.08 -2.46
N SER A 12 7.48 5.51 -1.23
CA SER A 12 6.70 6.57 -0.59
C SER A 12 6.94 7.95 -1.24
N GLN A 13 8.15 8.25 -1.70
CA GLN A 13 8.46 9.47 -2.44
C GLN A 13 7.75 9.48 -3.80
N GLN A 14 7.89 8.42 -4.58
CA GLN A 14 7.21 8.29 -5.87
C GLN A 14 5.69 8.30 -5.74
N PHE A 15 5.15 7.73 -4.66
CA PHE A 15 3.73 7.78 -4.34
C PHE A 15 3.28 9.22 -4.03
N LYS A 16 4.04 9.97 -3.22
CA LYS A 16 3.76 11.39 -2.92
C LYS A 16 3.78 12.27 -4.17
N GLU A 17 4.76 12.08 -5.05
CA GLU A 17 4.87 12.84 -6.30
C GLU A 17 3.67 12.59 -7.24
N LYS A 18 3.07 11.39 -7.18
CA LYS A 18 1.89 11.01 -7.98
C LYS A 18 0.56 11.31 -7.28
N MET A 19 0.56 11.57 -5.97
CA MET A 19 -0.63 12.01 -5.21
C MET A 19 -0.79 13.53 -5.32
N ASP A 20 -1.66 13.95 -6.22
CA ASP A 20 -2.10 15.32 -6.38
C ASP A 20 -3.01 15.73 -5.20
N SER A 21 -2.92 16.98 -4.74
CA SER A 21 -3.76 17.51 -3.64
C SER A 21 -5.27 17.31 -3.90
N ASP A 22 -5.69 17.40 -5.17
CA ASP A 22 -7.09 17.20 -5.58
C ASP A 22 -7.56 15.75 -5.40
N LYS A 23 -6.62 14.80 -5.23
CA LYS A 23 -6.91 13.38 -4.99
C LYS A 23 -7.06 13.04 -3.52
N ALA A 24 -6.72 13.95 -2.61
CA ALA A 24 -6.85 13.76 -1.18
C ALA A 24 -8.33 13.82 -0.71
N MET A 25 -9.23 14.37 -1.53
CA MET A 25 -10.67 14.45 -1.29
C MET A 25 -10.98 15.02 0.11
N ASP A 26 -11.71 14.26 0.94
CA ASP A 26 -12.11 14.61 2.30
C ASP A 26 -11.14 14.10 3.39
N THR A 27 -9.89 13.77 3.01
CA THR A 27 -8.84 13.40 3.95
C THR A 27 -8.44 14.59 4.83
N GLN A 28 -8.43 14.40 6.14
CA GLN A 28 -7.99 15.40 7.10
C GLN A 28 -6.50 15.23 7.38
N PHE A 29 -5.73 16.32 7.29
CA PHE A 29 -4.30 16.33 7.58
C PHE A 29 -4.00 16.98 8.93
N GLY A 30 -3.06 16.41 9.68
CA GLY A 30 -2.55 16.98 10.91
C GLY A 30 -1.16 17.59 10.73
N PHE A 31 -0.92 18.75 11.33
CA PHE A 31 0.31 19.57 11.20
C PHE A 31 0.92 19.82 12.58
N HIS A 32 1.40 18.78 13.26
CA HIS A 32 1.93 18.88 14.62
C HIS A 32 3.23 19.73 14.70
N ASN A 33 3.92 19.92 13.58
CA ASN A 33 5.16 20.71 13.50
C ASN A 33 4.93 22.16 13.02
N GLY A 34 3.67 22.59 12.89
CA GLY A 34 3.29 23.91 12.35
C GLY A 34 2.67 23.84 10.96
N LEU A 35 1.76 24.79 10.66
CA LEU A 35 1.01 24.85 9.39
C LEU A 35 1.87 25.20 8.17
N ASP A 36 3.03 25.76 8.40
CA ASP A 36 4.06 26.11 7.41
C ASP A 36 4.92 24.91 6.99
N LYS A 37 4.75 23.76 7.66
CA LYS A 37 5.49 22.53 7.40
C LYS A 37 4.62 21.45 6.78
N PRO A 38 5.23 20.42 6.16
CA PRO A 38 4.48 19.28 5.64
C PRO A 38 3.63 18.61 6.70
N PRO A 39 2.49 18.02 6.31
CA PRO A 39 1.63 17.29 7.25
C PRO A 39 2.38 16.12 7.91
N THR A 40 2.08 15.91 9.18
CA THR A 40 2.67 14.84 10.00
C THR A 40 1.75 13.64 10.18
N SER A 41 0.46 13.79 9.87
CA SER A 41 -0.52 12.71 9.95
C SER A 41 -1.66 12.94 8.95
N ALA A 42 -2.42 11.90 8.67
CA ALA A 42 -3.66 11.97 7.90
C ALA A 42 -4.72 11.05 8.47
N CYS A 43 -5.99 11.43 8.30
CA CYS A 43 -7.14 10.59 8.53
C CYS A 43 -8.00 10.58 7.26
N PRO A 44 -8.09 9.46 6.52
CA PRO A 44 -8.94 9.37 5.34
C PRO A 44 -10.39 9.62 5.67
N GLY A 45 -11.05 10.45 4.87
CA GLY A 45 -12.48 10.70 5.02
C GLY A 45 -13.35 9.63 4.36
N PRO A 46 -14.68 9.66 4.62
CA PRO A 46 -15.63 8.67 4.08
C PRO A 46 -15.61 8.54 2.56
N ASN A 47 -15.56 9.66 1.84
CA ASN A 47 -15.56 9.65 0.38
C ASN A 47 -14.26 9.07 -0.18
N PHE A 48 -13.13 9.40 0.45
CA PHE A 48 -11.83 8.85 0.08
C PHE A 48 -11.81 7.32 0.30
N LEU A 49 -12.24 6.84 1.46
CA LEU A 49 -12.30 5.41 1.76
C LEU A 49 -13.21 4.67 0.78
N ALA A 50 -14.44 5.17 0.55
CA ALA A 50 -15.40 4.54 -0.35
C ALA A 50 -14.91 4.44 -1.80
N SER A 51 -14.22 5.49 -2.30
CA SER A 51 -13.84 5.56 -3.71
C SER A 51 -12.45 5.02 -4.01
N LYS A 52 -11.56 4.96 -3.01
CA LYS A 52 -10.15 4.59 -3.21
C LYS A 52 -9.75 3.27 -2.59
N PHE A 53 -10.31 2.93 -1.43
CA PHE A 53 -9.94 1.72 -0.70
C PHE A 53 -10.95 0.59 -0.85
N TYR A 54 -12.25 0.89 -0.70
CA TYR A 54 -13.33 -0.09 -0.55
C TYR A 54 -14.32 -0.09 -1.73
N GLN A 55 -13.92 0.40 -2.91
CA GLN A 55 -14.86 0.58 -4.04
C GLN A 55 -15.44 -0.74 -4.59
N LEU A 56 -14.82 -1.87 -4.32
CA LEU A 56 -15.31 -3.21 -4.69
C LEU A 56 -15.56 -4.11 -3.46
N SER A 57 -15.29 -3.61 -2.28
CA SER A 57 -15.53 -4.31 -1.01
C SER A 57 -17.00 -4.22 -0.62
N PRO A 58 -17.53 -5.19 0.17
CA PRO A 58 -18.89 -5.12 0.72
C PRO A 58 -19.14 -3.83 1.50
N PRO A 59 -20.36 -3.25 1.43
CA PRO A 59 -20.69 -2.01 2.14
C PRO A 59 -20.53 -2.08 3.66
N GLU A 60 -20.73 -3.24 4.25
CA GLU A 60 -20.55 -3.50 5.67
C GLU A 60 -19.09 -3.33 6.12
N ASP A 61 -18.13 -3.72 5.28
CA ASP A 61 -16.70 -3.57 5.57
C ASP A 61 -16.29 -2.10 5.53
N LEU A 62 -16.81 -1.32 4.57
CA LEU A 62 -16.64 0.14 4.58
C LEU A 62 -17.27 0.77 5.83
N THR A 63 -18.47 0.32 6.22
CA THR A 63 -19.13 0.83 7.42
C THR A 63 -18.29 0.57 8.67
N LEU A 64 -17.73 -0.63 8.81
CA LEU A 64 -16.82 -0.97 9.90
C LEU A 64 -15.55 -0.10 9.85
N ALA A 65 -14.94 0.06 8.68
CA ALA A 65 -13.76 0.89 8.50
C ALA A 65 -13.99 2.33 8.95
N LEU A 66 -15.14 2.93 8.62
CA LEU A 66 -15.53 4.28 9.02
C LEU A 66 -15.64 4.45 10.55
N THR A 67 -15.97 3.40 11.29
CA THR A 67 -16.01 3.44 12.75
C THR A 67 -14.64 3.31 13.40
N LEU A 68 -13.70 2.67 12.70
CA LEU A 68 -12.36 2.32 13.21
C LEU A 68 -11.25 3.24 12.74
N VAL A 69 -11.45 3.99 11.64
CA VAL A 69 -10.41 4.85 11.08
C VAL A 69 -9.95 5.91 12.09
N ARG A 70 -8.63 6.12 12.13
CA ARG A 70 -7.96 7.08 13.00
C ARG A 70 -6.87 7.79 12.22
N HIS A 71 -6.35 8.89 12.77
CA HIS A 71 -5.15 9.53 12.23
C HIS A 71 -3.97 8.56 12.21
N VAL A 72 -3.33 8.45 11.05
CA VAL A 72 -2.09 7.70 10.85
C VAL A 72 -0.94 8.69 10.75
N CYS A 73 0.07 8.52 11.59
CA CYS A 73 1.28 9.35 11.57
C CYS A 73 2.16 9.01 10.36
N PHE A 74 2.76 10.03 9.80
CA PHE A 74 3.75 9.88 8.74
C PHE A 74 5.14 9.79 9.35
N PHE A 75 5.78 8.64 9.18
CA PHE A 75 7.18 8.41 9.57
C PHE A 75 8.11 8.94 8.46
N ASN A 76 8.25 10.28 8.39
CA ASN A 76 8.99 10.95 7.33
C ASN A 76 10.36 11.50 7.78
N ASP A 77 10.71 11.33 9.06
CA ASP A 77 11.99 11.71 9.60
C ASP A 77 13.10 10.72 9.20
N GLU A 78 14.32 11.20 9.18
CA GLU A 78 15.47 10.42 8.70
C GLU A 78 15.77 9.20 9.58
N GLU A 79 15.46 9.26 10.87
CA GLU A 79 15.67 8.16 11.82
C GLU A 79 14.68 7.03 11.55
N SER A 80 13.39 7.34 11.40
CA SER A 80 12.35 6.38 11.04
C SER A 80 12.64 5.72 9.70
N ILE A 81 13.10 6.48 8.72
CA ILE A 81 13.49 5.98 7.40
C ILE A 81 14.63 4.98 7.51
N LYS A 82 15.67 5.30 8.29
CA LYS A 82 16.82 4.40 8.51
C LYS A 82 16.41 3.13 9.26
N ALA A 83 15.49 3.25 10.22
CA ALA A 83 15.02 2.12 11.02
C ALA A 83 14.28 1.05 10.22
N VAL A 84 13.59 1.44 9.13
CA VAL A 84 12.86 0.52 8.25
C VAL A 84 13.66 0.12 6.99
N ALA A 85 14.93 0.48 6.90
CA ALA A 85 15.76 0.15 5.75
C ALA A 85 15.94 -1.38 5.63
N LEU A 86 15.59 -1.90 4.46
CA LEU A 86 15.73 -3.31 4.14
C LEU A 86 17.17 -3.63 3.74
N THR A 87 17.70 -4.74 4.22
CA THR A 87 19.05 -5.19 3.86
C THR A 87 19.01 -6.46 3.04
N LYS A 88 20.01 -6.63 2.19
CA LYS A 88 20.16 -7.81 1.33
C LYS A 88 20.36 -9.08 2.16
N GLU A 89 21.06 -8.96 3.29
CA GLU A 89 21.44 -10.06 4.18
C GLU A 89 20.26 -10.59 5.00
N LYS A 90 19.24 -9.76 5.22
CA LYS A 90 18.05 -10.13 5.98
C LYS A 90 16.84 -10.31 5.04
N TYR A 91 16.26 -9.23 4.58
CA TYR A 91 15.07 -9.26 3.74
C TYR A 91 15.32 -9.91 2.38
N GLY A 92 16.49 -9.68 1.78
CA GLY A 92 16.83 -10.19 0.45
C GLY A 92 17.05 -11.71 0.39
N THR A 93 17.08 -12.43 1.53
CA THR A 93 17.20 -13.90 1.58
C THR A 93 15.83 -14.59 1.62
N VAL A 94 14.75 -13.85 1.85
CA VAL A 94 13.39 -14.41 1.94
C VAL A 94 12.74 -14.38 0.56
N PRO A 95 12.15 -15.50 0.07
CA PRO A 95 11.35 -15.49 -1.14
C PRO A 95 10.21 -14.47 -1.06
N GLN A 96 10.05 -13.69 -2.11
CA GLN A 96 9.09 -12.60 -2.18
C GLN A 96 8.07 -12.88 -3.27
N VAL A 97 6.80 -12.74 -2.95
CA VAL A 97 5.70 -12.82 -3.92
C VAL A 97 4.93 -11.50 -3.88
N TYR A 98 4.75 -10.89 -5.05
CA TYR A 98 3.95 -9.67 -5.18
C TYR A 98 2.57 -10.02 -5.74
N ILE A 99 1.52 -9.69 -5.00
CA ILE A 99 0.13 -9.87 -5.45
C ILE A 99 -0.37 -8.53 -5.97
N VAL A 100 -0.58 -8.45 -7.28
CA VAL A 100 -1.11 -7.25 -7.96
C VAL A 100 -2.61 -7.18 -7.78
N CYS A 101 -3.11 -6.08 -7.22
CA CYS A 101 -4.53 -5.75 -7.14
C CYS A 101 -4.96 -5.02 -8.41
N GLY A 102 -5.77 -5.68 -9.27
CA GLY A 102 -6.01 -5.22 -10.64
C GLY A 102 -6.85 -3.94 -10.76
N LYS A 103 -7.69 -3.63 -9.75
CA LYS A 103 -8.53 -2.42 -9.73
C LYS A 103 -8.24 -1.53 -8.52
N ASP A 104 -7.02 -1.58 -8.00
CA ASP A 104 -6.56 -0.71 -6.93
C ASP A 104 -6.55 0.77 -7.38
N ASN A 105 -7.32 1.61 -6.67
CA ASN A 105 -7.42 3.04 -6.94
C ASN A 105 -6.40 3.88 -6.13
N ILE A 106 -5.65 3.27 -5.22
CA ILE A 106 -4.53 3.87 -4.47
C ILE A 106 -3.22 3.60 -5.20
N LEU A 107 -2.85 2.32 -5.30
CA LEU A 107 -1.67 1.86 -6.03
C LEU A 107 -2.12 1.35 -7.40
N LYS A 108 -2.32 2.25 -8.34
CA LYS A 108 -2.77 1.89 -9.69
C LYS A 108 -1.86 0.84 -10.31
N GLN A 109 -2.39 0.03 -11.21
CA GLN A 109 -1.70 -1.12 -11.78
C GLN A 109 -0.37 -0.75 -12.46
N ASP A 110 -0.27 0.41 -13.09
CA ASP A 110 0.97 0.92 -13.68
C ASP A 110 2.05 1.21 -12.63
N PHE A 111 1.63 1.72 -11.45
CA PHE A 111 2.55 1.94 -10.33
C PHE A 111 2.97 0.63 -9.67
N GLN A 112 2.05 -0.33 -9.50
CA GLN A 112 2.38 -1.67 -9.01
C GLN A 112 3.36 -2.37 -9.97
N ARG A 113 3.16 -2.23 -11.29
CA ARG A 113 4.10 -2.74 -12.30
C ARG A 113 5.48 -2.10 -12.16
N TRP A 114 5.53 -0.78 -11.99
CA TRP A 114 6.79 -0.07 -11.75
C TRP A 114 7.52 -0.59 -10.49
N ILE A 115 6.79 -0.88 -9.39
CA ILE A 115 7.37 -1.50 -8.19
C ILE A 115 8.00 -2.85 -8.53
N VAL A 116 7.28 -3.71 -9.23
CA VAL A 116 7.75 -5.05 -9.65
C VAL A 116 8.99 -4.96 -10.55
N GLU A 117 9.02 -4.04 -11.49
CA GLU A 117 10.15 -3.84 -12.41
C GLU A 117 11.42 -3.35 -11.70
N ASN A 118 11.25 -2.47 -10.70
CA ASN A 118 12.39 -1.90 -9.96
C ASN A 118 12.82 -2.72 -8.73
N SER A 119 11.96 -3.61 -8.24
CA SER A 119 12.24 -4.56 -7.16
C SER A 119 11.64 -5.93 -7.50
N PRO A 120 12.24 -6.69 -8.46
CA PRO A 120 11.67 -7.93 -8.92
C PRO A 120 11.51 -8.95 -7.79
N PRO A 121 10.29 -9.40 -7.50
CA PRO A 121 10.05 -10.51 -6.57
C PRO A 121 10.38 -11.85 -7.23
N ASN A 122 10.34 -12.92 -6.44
CA ASN A 122 10.49 -14.29 -6.96
C ASN A 122 9.28 -14.69 -7.84
N GLU A 123 8.10 -14.13 -7.53
CA GLU A 123 6.87 -14.42 -8.25
C GLU A 123 5.92 -13.22 -8.22
N VAL A 124 5.12 -13.07 -9.27
CA VAL A 124 4.04 -12.08 -9.36
C VAL A 124 2.73 -12.80 -9.62
N LYS A 125 1.74 -12.56 -8.79
CA LYS A 125 0.36 -13.01 -8.93
C LYS A 125 -0.53 -11.84 -9.26
N LEU A 126 -1.64 -12.04 -9.95
CA LEU A 126 -2.63 -11.01 -10.27
C LEU A 126 -4.02 -11.45 -9.81
N ILE A 127 -4.70 -10.61 -9.04
CA ILE A 127 -6.13 -10.75 -8.76
C ILE A 127 -6.86 -9.58 -9.45
N PRO A 128 -7.43 -9.80 -10.66
CA PRO A 128 -7.80 -8.72 -11.57
C PRO A 128 -8.93 -7.82 -11.06
N ASP A 129 -9.88 -8.37 -10.30
CA ASP A 129 -11.07 -7.65 -9.83
C ASP A 129 -11.00 -7.31 -8.34
N SER A 130 -9.80 -7.08 -7.81
CA SER A 130 -9.56 -6.67 -6.43
C SER A 130 -9.29 -5.16 -6.34
N ASP A 131 -9.83 -4.52 -5.30
CA ASP A 131 -9.48 -3.16 -4.90
C ASP A 131 -8.26 -3.13 -3.97
N HIS A 132 -8.00 -1.97 -3.34
CA HIS A 132 -6.89 -1.82 -2.40
C HIS A 132 -7.01 -2.73 -1.18
N MET A 133 -8.24 -3.01 -0.75
CA MET A 133 -8.55 -3.86 0.40
C MET A 133 -8.91 -5.28 -0.05
N ILE A 134 -7.98 -5.92 -0.74
CA ILE A 134 -8.15 -7.25 -1.35
C ILE A 134 -8.71 -8.32 -0.38
N MET A 135 -8.38 -8.22 0.92
CA MET A 135 -8.88 -9.13 1.96
C MET A 135 -10.39 -9.04 2.17
N PHE A 136 -11.03 -7.95 1.72
CA PHE A 136 -12.47 -7.74 1.76
C PHE A 136 -13.11 -7.92 0.39
N SER A 137 -12.50 -7.35 -0.67
CA SER A 137 -13.08 -7.44 -2.02
C SER A 137 -12.95 -8.83 -2.66
N LYS A 138 -11.87 -9.57 -2.34
CA LYS A 138 -11.55 -10.88 -2.93
C LYS A 138 -10.99 -11.89 -1.93
N PRO A 139 -11.68 -12.14 -0.78
CA PRO A 139 -11.14 -12.97 0.28
C PRO A 139 -10.85 -14.42 -0.15
N LYS A 140 -11.73 -15.03 -0.96
CA LYS A 140 -11.57 -16.42 -1.41
C LYS A 140 -10.39 -16.57 -2.35
N GLU A 141 -10.31 -15.69 -3.36
CA GLU A 141 -9.23 -15.67 -4.33
C GLU A 141 -7.87 -15.38 -3.66
N LEU A 142 -7.87 -14.49 -2.66
CA LEU A 142 -6.67 -14.22 -1.88
C LEU A 142 -6.26 -15.44 -1.06
N CYS A 143 -7.18 -16.10 -0.36
CA CYS A 143 -6.88 -17.33 0.41
C CYS A 143 -6.28 -18.41 -0.49
N SER A 144 -6.92 -18.72 -1.63
CA SER A 144 -6.40 -19.73 -2.56
C SER A 144 -5.01 -19.36 -3.09
N CYS A 145 -4.80 -18.07 -3.39
CA CYS A 145 -3.49 -17.58 -3.81
C CYS A 145 -2.41 -17.74 -2.73
N LEU A 146 -2.76 -17.48 -1.46
CA LEU A 146 -1.84 -17.63 -0.33
C LEU A 146 -1.55 -19.11 -0.03
N GLU A 147 -2.53 -20.01 -0.17
CA GLU A 147 -2.34 -21.46 -0.05
C GLU A 147 -1.35 -21.98 -1.09
N GLU A 148 -1.52 -21.62 -2.38
CA GLU A 148 -0.58 -21.95 -3.44
C GLU A 148 0.86 -21.46 -3.15
N ILE A 149 0.99 -20.22 -2.63
CA ILE A 149 2.28 -19.65 -2.25
C ILE A 149 2.90 -20.45 -1.09
N ALA A 150 2.10 -20.77 -0.07
CA ALA A 150 2.57 -21.53 1.08
C ALA A 150 3.06 -22.93 0.66
N GLU A 151 2.31 -23.65 -0.16
CA GLU A 151 2.72 -24.96 -0.68
C GLU A 151 4.03 -24.92 -1.49
N LYS A 152 4.25 -23.82 -2.22
CA LYS A 152 5.44 -23.68 -3.07
C LYS A 152 6.72 -23.34 -2.30
N TYR A 153 6.61 -22.60 -1.18
CA TYR A 153 7.75 -22.05 -0.45
C TYR A 153 7.94 -22.66 0.96
N THR A 154 7.21 -23.72 1.30
CA THR A 154 7.41 -24.54 2.50
C THR A 154 8.31 -25.72 2.18
#